data_f57a161123c22ae3347fcd7be0b925fd
#
_entry.id   f57a161123c22ae3347fcd7be0b925fd
#
_cell.length_a   1.000
_cell.length_b   1.000
_cell.length_c   1.000
_cell.angle_alpha   90.00
_cell.angle_beta   90.00
_cell.angle_gamma   90.00
#
_symmetry.space_group_name_H-M   'P 1'
#
loop_
_entity.id
_entity.type
_entity.pdbx_description
1 polymer ?
#
loop_
_entity_poly.entity_id
_entity_poly.type
_entity_poly.pdbx_seq_one_letter_code
_entity_poly.pdbx_strand_id
1 'polypeptide(L)'
;LDAPCKLKACTYKDGKPSRVYERYIGFSRAIKCKGRRQGVSYRYYEGNFKSVSDLEKIGEMKAKGVKSYLEFEDDFRNEDHFGYVYESFLSVPVSGAYGFSLKSNDGSDLFIGGVRVVDNDRAVGYVEANGFVYLEKGCHPLKLRYFDGYSGEYLLMEWICPKQTYGETVSASCLFVE
;
A
#
# COMPACT_ATOMS: atom_id res chain seq x y z
N LEU A 1 -4.60 16.00 -13.56
CA LEU A 1 -5.07 16.30 -12.19
C LEU A 1 -3.95 16.98 -11.42
N ASP A 2 -4.26 18.05 -10.74
CA ASP A 2 -3.36 18.88 -9.90
C ASP A 2 -3.86 18.96 -8.45
N ALA A 3 -4.99 18.28 -8.17
CA ALA A 3 -5.58 18.17 -6.85
C ALA A 3 -6.35 16.86 -6.70
N PRO A 4 -6.61 16.41 -5.47
CA PRO A 4 -7.50 15.28 -5.20
C PRO A 4 -8.88 15.53 -5.82
N CYS A 5 -9.49 14.47 -6.35
CA CYS A 5 -10.83 14.58 -6.94
C CYS A 5 -11.71 13.37 -6.60
N LYS A 6 -13.00 13.55 -6.77
CA LYS A 6 -13.99 12.48 -6.68
C LYS A 6 -14.55 12.22 -8.08
N LEU A 7 -14.29 11.02 -8.61
CA LEU A 7 -14.92 10.54 -9.83
C LEU A 7 -16.30 9.97 -9.52
N LYS A 8 -17.27 10.33 -10.37
CA LYS A 8 -18.60 9.74 -10.38
C LYS A 8 -18.88 9.15 -11.75
N ALA A 9 -19.35 7.93 -11.80
CA ALA A 9 -19.70 7.24 -13.04
C ALA A 9 -21.04 6.53 -12.90
N CYS A 10 -21.85 6.58 -13.96
CA CYS A 10 -23.03 5.75 -14.11
C CYS A 10 -23.18 5.33 -15.57
N THR A 11 -23.91 4.25 -15.82
CA THR A 11 -24.33 3.83 -17.16
C THR A 11 -25.79 4.20 -17.36
N TYR A 12 -26.22 4.34 -18.61
CA TYR A 12 -27.60 4.58 -18.99
C TYR A 12 -28.11 3.39 -19.81
N LYS A 13 -29.32 2.92 -19.47
CA LYS A 13 -30.05 1.95 -20.28
C LYS A 13 -31.47 2.49 -20.44
N ASP A 14 -31.93 2.60 -21.69
CA ASP A 14 -33.26 3.13 -22.07
C ASP A 14 -33.56 4.50 -21.40
N GLY A 15 -32.56 5.39 -21.38
CA GLY A 15 -32.68 6.72 -20.76
C GLY A 15 -32.65 6.75 -19.23
N LYS A 16 -32.56 5.60 -18.56
CA LYS A 16 -32.53 5.48 -17.09
C LYS A 16 -31.09 5.29 -16.63
N PRO A 17 -30.59 6.09 -15.65
CA PRO A 17 -29.26 5.91 -15.08
C PRO A 17 -29.20 4.68 -14.18
N SER A 18 -28.07 4.01 -14.17
CA SER A 18 -27.71 3.03 -13.14
C SER A 18 -27.43 3.72 -11.79
N ARG A 19 -27.12 2.92 -10.76
CA ARG A 19 -26.51 3.43 -9.54
C ARG A 19 -25.24 4.23 -9.90
N VAL A 20 -25.05 5.39 -9.26
CA VAL A 20 -23.83 6.17 -9.40
C VAL A 20 -22.72 5.50 -8.56
N TYR A 21 -21.60 5.20 -9.19
CA TYR A 21 -20.38 4.74 -8.52
C TYR A 21 -19.47 5.93 -8.29
N GLU A 22 -18.97 6.07 -7.07
CA GLU A 22 -18.02 7.12 -6.70
C GLU A 22 -16.67 6.50 -6.33
N ARG A 23 -15.60 7.16 -6.74
CA ARG A 23 -14.22 6.82 -6.33
C ARG A 23 -13.47 8.10 -6.01
N TYR A 24 -12.78 8.09 -4.88
CA TYR A 24 -11.84 9.15 -4.53
C TYR A 24 -10.50 8.85 -5.19
N ILE A 25 -9.90 9.86 -5.80
CA ILE A 25 -8.55 9.81 -6.34
C ILE A 25 -7.73 10.83 -5.57
N GLY A 26 -6.76 10.34 -4.78
CA GLY A 26 -5.77 11.15 -4.12
C GLY A 26 -4.83 11.81 -5.11
N PHE A 27 -4.01 12.73 -4.63
CA PHE A 27 -2.97 13.38 -5.43
C PHE A 27 -1.67 13.47 -4.62
N SER A 28 -0.56 13.09 -5.24
CA SER A 28 0.76 13.23 -4.64
C SER A 28 1.73 13.87 -5.62
N ARG A 29 2.37 14.96 -5.17
CA ARG A 29 3.49 15.56 -5.88
C ARG A 29 4.76 14.76 -5.67
N ALA A 30 5.57 14.69 -6.71
CA ALA A 30 6.88 14.10 -6.61
C ALA A 30 7.79 14.93 -5.70
N ILE A 31 8.61 14.24 -4.92
CA ILE A 31 9.71 14.84 -4.16
C ILE A 31 11.05 14.49 -4.79
N LYS A 32 12.09 15.24 -4.42
CA LYS A 32 13.48 14.86 -4.77
C LYS A 32 13.88 13.67 -3.90
N CYS A 33 14.10 12.51 -4.51
CA CYS A 33 14.69 11.38 -3.80
C CYS A 33 16.08 11.76 -3.29
N LYS A 34 16.27 11.58 -2.00
CA LYS A 34 17.60 11.60 -1.37
C LYS A 34 18.03 10.14 -1.26
N GLY A 35 19.21 9.83 -1.73
CA GLY A 35 19.68 8.44 -1.76
C GLY A 35 19.12 7.64 -2.95
N ARG A 36 19.73 6.51 -3.25
CA ARG A 36 19.34 5.64 -4.37
C ARG A 36 19.66 4.18 -4.12
N ARG A 37 19.72 3.78 -2.84
CA ARG A 37 19.84 2.37 -2.53
C ARG A 37 18.49 1.71 -2.74
N GLN A 38 18.42 0.71 -3.59
CA GLN A 38 17.23 -0.10 -3.79
C GLN A 38 16.86 -0.82 -2.50
N GLY A 39 15.57 -0.86 -2.19
CA GLY A 39 15.07 -1.58 -1.03
C GLY A 39 13.92 -0.92 -0.31
N VAL A 40 13.52 -1.57 0.77
CA VAL A 40 12.45 -1.17 1.69
C VAL A 40 12.97 -1.26 3.11
N SER A 41 12.85 -0.19 3.89
CA SER A 41 13.09 -0.26 5.33
C SER A 41 11.89 -0.89 6.01
N TYR A 42 12.15 -1.68 7.05
CA TYR A 42 11.09 -2.30 7.85
C TYR A 42 11.30 -2.09 9.34
N ARG A 43 10.17 -2.09 10.06
CA ARG A 43 10.08 -2.29 11.52
C ARG A 43 9.15 -3.46 11.75
N TYR A 44 9.62 -4.44 12.51
CA TYR A 44 8.88 -5.62 12.93
C TYR A 44 8.39 -5.47 14.35
N TYR A 45 7.15 -5.80 14.58
CA TYR A 45 6.47 -5.70 15.87
C TYR A 45 5.81 -7.02 16.24
N GLU A 46 5.78 -7.32 17.53
CA GLU A 46 5.00 -8.39 18.12
C GLU A 46 3.88 -7.82 18.98
N GLY A 47 2.72 -8.48 18.98
CA GLY A 47 1.56 -8.07 19.75
C GLY A 47 0.24 -8.53 19.14
N ASN A 48 -0.81 -8.48 19.93
CA ASN A 48 -2.15 -8.83 19.47
C ASN A 48 -2.84 -7.59 18.88
N PHE A 49 -2.79 -7.45 17.57
CA PHE A 49 -3.29 -6.30 16.84
C PHE A 49 -4.72 -6.51 16.35
N LYS A 50 -5.52 -5.44 16.38
CA LYS A 50 -6.87 -5.40 15.77
C LYS A 50 -6.95 -4.42 14.61
N SER A 51 -5.92 -3.61 14.45
CA SER A 51 -5.79 -2.58 13.43
C SER A 51 -4.31 -2.33 13.16
N VAL A 52 -3.96 -1.96 11.92
CA VAL A 52 -2.60 -1.53 11.57
C VAL A 52 -2.13 -0.32 12.40
N SER A 53 -3.07 0.47 12.92
CA SER A 53 -2.72 1.59 13.79
C SER A 53 -2.21 1.17 15.17
N ASP A 54 -2.43 -0.08 15.56
CA ASP A 54 -1.97 -0.61 16.86
C ASP A 54 -0.48 -0.92 16.86
N LEU A 55 0.10 -1.21 15.68
CA LEU A 55 1.52 -1.57 15.54
C LEU A 55 2.45 -0.61 16.27
N GLU A 56 2.31 0.68 15.98
CA GLU A 56 3.18 1.73 16.55
C GLU A 56 2.70 2.25 17.92
N LYS A 57 1.49 1.84 18.38
CA LYS A 57 0.90 2.27 19.67
C LYS A 57 1.14 1.30 20.80
N ILE A 58 0.91 0.00 20.53
CA ILE A 58 0.95 -1.06 21.55
C ILE A 58 1.88 -2.20 21.18
N GLY A 59 2.38 -2.26 19.93
CA GLY A 59 3.31 -3.27 19.47
C GLY A 59 4.68 -3.13 20.12
N GLU A 60 5.29 -4.26 20.49
CA GLU A 60 6.68 -4.29 20.91
C GLU A 60 7.60 -4.42 19.67
N MET A 61 8.36 -3.37 19.38
CA MET A 61 9.30 -3.40 18.25
C MET A 61 10.48 -4.34 18.56
N LYS A 62 10.59 -5.43 17.82
CA LYS A 62 11.62 -6.46 18.01
C LYS A 62 12.79 -6.33 17.04
N ALA A 63 12.53 -5.86 15.81
CA ALA A 63 13.57 -5.71 14.80
C ALA A 63 13.30 -4.56 13.84
N LYS A 64 14.37 -4.10 13.19
CA LYS A 64 14.31 -3.15 12.09
C LYS A 64 15.50 -3.36 11.15
N GLY A 65 15.33 -3.01 9.90
CA GLY A 65 16.38 -3.16 8.89
C GLY A 65 15.97 -2.67 7.52
N VAL A 66 16.65 -3.17 6.50
CA VAL A 66 16.36 -2.91 5.09
C VAL A 66 16.39 -4.22 4.34
N LYS A 67 15.36 -4.45 3.52
CA LYS A 67 15.20 -5.61 2.65
C LYS A 67 15.14 -5.21 1.18
N SER A 68 15.22 -6.18 0.30
CA SER A 68 15.07 -5.98 -1.14
C SER A 68 13.62 -5.65 -1.54
N TYR A 69 12.65 -6.21 -0.80
CA TYR A 69 11.23 -6.06 -1.08
C TYR A 69 10.38 -6.19 0.21
N LEU A 70 9.06 -6.28 0.05
CA LEU A 70 8.07 -6.52 1.12
C LEU A 70 8.08 -8.01 1.50
N GLU A 71 9.06 -8.41 2.28
CA GLU A 71 9.30 -9.80 2.67
C GLU A 71 9.16 -9.95 4.19
N PHE A 72 8.68 -11.09 4.65
CA PHE A 72 8.69 -11.45 6.06
C PHE A 72 10.06 -12.03 6.44
N GLU A 73 10.45 -11.87 7.72
CA GLU A 73 11.64 -12.54 8.26
C GLU A 73 11.23 -13.90 8.81
N ASP A 74 11.88 -14.96 8.34
CA ASP A 74 11.56 -16.31 8.80
C ASP A 74 12.36 -16.72 10.05
N ASP A 75 13.56 -16.13 10.26
CA ASP A 75 14.50 -16.57 11.31
C ASP A 75 14.07 -16.18 12.75
N PHE A 76 13.26 -15.13 12.92
CA PHE A 76 12.89 -14.62 14.25
C PHE A 76 11.42 -14.21 14.39
N ARG A 77 10.65 -14.31 13.34
CA ARG A 77 9.25 -13.94 13.30
C ARG A 77 8.40 -14.96 14.05
N ASN A 78 7.43 -14.49 14.83
CA ASN A 78 6.36 -15.36 15.36
C ASN A 78 5.54 -15.93 14.19
N GLU A 79 4.93 -17.10 14.41
CA GLU A 79 3.96 -17.67 13.46
C GLU A 79 2.73 -16.78 13.33
N ASP A 80 2.22 -16.27 14.45
CA ASP A 80 1.05 -15.37 14.54
C ASP A 80 1.37 -14.15 15.41
N HIS A 81 0.45 -13.17 15.47
CA HIS A 81 0.51 -12.00 16.36
C HIS A 81 1.73 -11.10 16.10
N PHE A 82 1.98 -10.82 14.87
CA PHE A 82 3.06 -9.93 14.46
C PHE A 82 2.61 -8.88 13.45
N GLY A 83 3.48 -7.95 13.14
CA GLY A 83 3.22 -6.98 12.08
C GLY A 83 4.46 -6.23 11.63
N TYR A 84 4.32 -5.61 10.49
CA TYR A 84 5.36 -4.84 9.83
C TYR A 84 4.90 -3.43 9.47
N VAL A 85 5.81 -2.50 9.63
CA VAL A 85 5.74 -1.18 8.99
C VAL A 85 6.87 -1.10 7.99
N TYR A 86 6.51 -1.05 6.71
CA TYR A 86 7.45 -0.88 5.59
C TYR A 86 7.46 0.57 5.14
N GLU A 87 8.64 1.12 4.91
CA GLU A 87 8.82 2.47 4.38
C GLU A 87 9.83 2.48 3.23
N SER A 88 9.52 3.20 2.17
CA SER A 88 10.34 3.30 0.97
C SER A 88 10.00 4.58 0.21
N PHE A 89 10.74 4.86 -0.85
CA PHE A 89 10.36 5.81 -1.89
C PHE A 89 9.98 5.04 -3.15
N LEU A 90 8.74 5.21 -3.58
CA LEU A 90 8.25 4.67 -4.85
C LEU A 90 8.65 5.61 -5.99
N SER A 91 9.40 5.11 -6.97
CA SER A 91 9.73 5.83 -8.19
C SER A 91 8.75 5.49 -9.30
N VAL A 92 8.05 6.49 -9.84
CA VAL A 92 7.11 6.31 -10.93
C VAL A 92 7.63 6.94 -12.23
N PRO A 93 7.55 6.22 -13.36
CA PRO A 93 8.17 6.65 -14.61
C PRO A 93 7.39 7.74 -15.35
N VAL A 94 6.10 7.85 -15.13
CA VAL A 94 5.20 8.80 -15.80
C VAL A 94 4.17 9.36 -14.85
N SER A 95 3.73 10.61 -15.09
CA SER A 95 2.61 11.18 -14.35
C SER A 95 1.29 10.57 -14.81
N GLY A 96 0.38 10.29 -13.87
CA GLY A 96 -0.93 9.76 -14.21
C GLY A 96 -1.66 9.14 -13.03
N ALA A 97 -2.84 8.59 -13.28
CA ALA A 97 -3.61 7.84 -12.30
C ALA A 97 -3.07 6.42 -12.18
N TYR A 98 -2.67 6.05 -10.97
CA TYR A 98 -2.24 4.72 -10.58
C TYR A 98 -3.33 4.06 -9.74
N GLY A 99 -3.65 2.80 -10.05
CA GLY A 99 -4.42 1.94 -9.16
C GLY A 99 -3.47 1.11 -8.30
N PHE A 100 -3.81 0.90 -7.04
CA PHE A 100 -3.08 -0.01 -6.15
C PHE A 100 -4.05 -1.01 -5.56
N SER A 101 -3.60 -2.25 -5.41
CA SER A 101 -4.29 -3.32 -4.69
C SER A 101 -3.37 -3.86 -3.60
N LEU A 102 -3.94 -4.05 -2.41
CA LEU A 102 -3.34 -4.86 -1.34
C LEU A 102 -4.19 -6.11 -1.17
N LYS A 103 -3.52 -7.25 -1.20
CA LYS A 103 -4.06 -8.55 -0.81
C LYS A 103 -3.32 -8.98 0.44
N SER A 104 -4.01 -9.15 1.54
CA SER A 104 -3.39 -9.52 2.81
C SER A 104 -4.27 -10.41 3.65
N ASN A 105 -3.62 -11.19 4.51
CA ASN A 105 -4.15 -11.88 5.66
C ASN A 105 -3.29 -11.48 6.86
N ASP A 106 -3.70 -10.67 7.87
CA ASP A 106 -5.02 -10.03 8.02
C ASP A 106 -5.01 -8.58 7.47
N GLY A 107 -4.86 -7.58 8.37
CA GLY A 107 -5.02 -6.17 8.04
C GLY A 107 -3.81 -5.52 7.40
N SER A 108 -4.08 -4.63 6.44
CA SER A 108 -3.04 -3.81 5.81
C SER A 108 -3.55 -2.45 5.37
N ASP A 109 -2.67 -1.47 5.23
CA ASP A 109 -2.94 -0.22 4.55
C ASP A 109 -1.73 0.32 3.79
N LEU A 110 -1.99 1.16 2.80
CA LEU A 110 -0.96 1.76 1.95
C LEU A 110 -1.13 3.27 1.88
N PHE A 111 -0.04 3.97 2.18
CA PHE A 111 0.09 5.41 1.98
C PHE A 111 1.13 5.70 0.89
N ILE A 112 0.81 6.64 -0.01
CA ILE A 112 1.75 7.17 -1.00
C ILE A 112 1.67 8.69 -0.96
N GLY A 113 2.83 9.34 -0.73
CA GLY A 113 2.90 10.79 -0.59
C GLY A 113 2.05 11.34 0.57
N GLY A 114 1.85 10.53 1.63
CA GLY A 114 1.01 10.87 2.78
C GLY A 114 -0.49 10.66 2.56
N VAL A 115 -0.92 10.27 1.36
CA VAL A 115 -2.32 9.92 1.05
C VAL A 115 -2.56 8.46 1.33
N ARG A 116 -3.57 8.10 2.16
CA ARG A 116 -4.02 6.71 2.29
C ARG A 116 -4.73 6.29 1.02
N VAL A 117 -4.04 5.45 0.22
CA VAL A 117 -4.51 4.98 -1.08
C VAL A 117 -5.34 3.71 -0.93
N VAL A 118 -4.88 2.77 -0.11
CA VAL A 118 -5.61 1.53 0.16
C VAL A 118 -5.87 1.41 1.65
N ASP A 119 -7.10 1.05 2.01
CA ASP A 119 -7.56 0.74 3.35
C ASP A 119 -8.08 -0.70 3.36
N ASN A 120 -7.23 -1.62 3.82
CA ASN A 120 -7.55 -3.03 4.02
C ASN A 120 -7.41 -3.43 5.50
N ASP A 121 -7.61 -2.46 6.41
CA ASP A 121 -7.43 -2.61 7.85
C ASP A 121 -8.57 -3.42 8.47
N ARG A 122 -8.56 -4.73 8.26
CA ARG A 122 -9.54 -5.70 8.75
C ARG A 122 -8.84 -6.92 9.30
N ALA A 123 -9.19 -7.31 10.53
CA ALA A 123 -8.71 -8.53 11.20
C ALA A 123 -9.63 -9.72 10.86
N VAL A 124 -9.77 -10.11 9.59
CA VAL A 124 -10.77 -11.10 9.14
C VAL A 124 -10.25 -12.06 8.05
N GLY A 125 -8.99 -12.39 8.05
CA GLY A 125 -8.42 -13.31 7.08
C GLY A 125 -8.12 -12.65 5.72
N TYR A 126 -8.00 -13.47 4.68
CA TYR A 126 -7.59 -13.00 3.35
C TYR A 126 -8.63 -12.06 2.71
N VAL A 127 -8.22 -10.83 2.49
CA VAL A 127 -9.03 -9.78 1.83
C VAL A 127 -8.19 -9.01 0.82
N GLU A 128 -8.85 -8.58 -0.25
CA GLU A 128 -8.29 -7.64 -1.23
C GLU A 128 -9.02 -6.30 -1.14
N ALA A 129 -8.24 -5.22 -1.06
CA ALA A 129 -8.75 -3.86 -1.18
C ALA A 129 -7.93 -3.07 -2.21
N ASN A 130 -8.56 -2.08 -2.82
CA ASN A 130 -7.93 -1.27 -3.85
C ASN A 130 -8.25 0.21 -3.71
N GLY A 131 -7.37 1.05 -4.27
CA GLY A 131 -7.55 2.48 -4.30
C GLY A 131 -6.78 3.13 -5.46
N PHE A 132 -7.01 4.44 -5.63
CA PHE A 132 -6.44 5.19 -6.74
C PHE A 132 -5.78 6.48 -6.24
N VAL A 133 -4.67 6.82 -6.88
CA VAL A 133 -3.95 8.06 -6.63
C VAL A 133 -3.35 8.59 -7.93
N TYR A 134 -3.42 9.90 -8.14
CA TYR A 134 -2.66 10.53 -9.19
C TYR A 134 -1.25 10.83 -8.67
N LEU A 135 -0.23 10.36 -9.38
CA LEU A 135 1.17 10.57 -9.06
C LEU A 135 1.85 11.39 -10.15
N GLU A 136 2.60 12.41 -9.78
CA GLU A 136 3.55 13.05 -10.68
C GLU A 136 4.72 12.09 -10.96
N LYS A 137 5.31 12.17 -12.16
CA LYS A 137 6.55 11.44 -12.45
C LYS A 137 7.63 11.79 -11.44
N GLY A 138 8.25 10.78 -10.82
CA GLY A 138 9.32 10.95 -9.84
C GLY A 138 9.12 10.10 -8.60
N CYS A 139 9.62 10.56 -7.46
CA CYS A 139 9.63 9.83 -6.22
C CYS A 139 8.50 10.24 -5.28
N HIS A 140 7.91 9.25 -4.62
CA HIS A 140 6.86 9.45 -3.62
C HIS A 140 7.16 8.63 -2.37
N PRO A 141 7.09 9.20 -1.16
CA PRO A 141 7.16 8.42 0.06
C PRO A 141 6.07 7.34 0.06
N LEU A 142 6.46 6.12 0.37
CA LEU A 142 5.57 4.98 0.52
C LEU A 142 5.66 4.48 1.96
N LYS A 143 4.51 4.26 2.59
CA LYS A 143 4.38 3.54 3.86
C LYS A 143 3.31 2.48 3.70
N LEU A 144 3.67 1.22 3.98
CA LEU A 144 2.75 0.09 4.04
C LEU A 144 2.79 -0.48 5.44
N ARG A 145 1.61 -0.72 6.04
CA ARG A 145 1.48 -1.40 7.33
C ARG A 145 0.73 -2.70 7.12
N TYR A 146 1.14 -3.70 7.85
CA TYR A 146 0.56 -5.04 7.81
C TYR A 146 0.59 -5.65 9.20
N PHE A 147 -0.44 -6.39 9.58
CA PHE A 147 -0.40 -7.28 10.72
C PHE A 147 -1.08 -8.60 10.40
N ASP A 148 -0.58 -9.64 11.07
CA ASP A 148 -1.13 -10.98 11.13
C ASP A 148 -1.64 -11.26 12.53
N GLY A 149 -2.84 -11.82 12.63
CA GLY A 149 -3.46 -12.24 13.88
C GLY A 149 -3.43 -13.74 14.08
N TYR A 150 -3.95 -14.49 13.09
CA TYR A 150 -4.04 -15.95 13.10
C TYR A 150 -4.10 -16.52 11.69
N SER A 151 -3.61 -17.75 11.52
CA SER A 151 -3.92 -18.61 10.35
C SER A 151 -3.27 -18.21 9.02
N GLY A 152 -1.99 -18.04 9.02
CA GLY A 152 -1.19 -17.92 7.81
C GLY A 152 -1.11 -16.50 7.26
N GLU A 153 0.09 -16.07 7.07
CA GLU A 153 0.48 -14.75 6.61
C GLU A 153 0.45 -14.63 5.09
N TYR A 154 -0.07 -13.52 4.62
CA TYR A 154 -0.03 -13.17 3.20
C TYR A 154 -0.02 -11.65 3.01
N LEU A 155 0.87 -11.18 2.15
CA LEU A 155 0.93 -9.78 1.75
C LEU A 155 1.40 -9.66 0.31
N LEU A 156 0.59 -9.05 -0.54
CA LEU A 156 0.93 -8.74 -1.92
C LEU A 156 0.47 -7.32 -2.26
N MET A 157 1.38 -6.53 -2.82
CA MET A 157 1.09 -5.20 -3.36
C MET A 157 1.20 -5.23 -4.88
N GLU A 158 0.10 -4.91 -5.54
CA GLU A 158 0.04 -4.76 -6.99
C GLU A 158 -0.32 -3.34 -7.39
N TRP A 159 0.02 -2.96 -8.59
CA TRP A 159 -0.38 -1.69 -9.19
C TRP A 159 -0.86 -1.83 -10.63
N ILE A 160 -1.63 -0.84 -11.07
CA ILE A 160 -1.98 -0.60 -12.47
C ILE A 160 -1.43 0.76 -12.83
N CYS A 161 -0.45 0.78 -13.75
CA CYS A 161 0.15 2.02 -14.22
C CYS A 161 -0.75 2.71 -15.28
N PRO A 162 -0.57 4.01 -15.52
CA PRO A 162 -1.31 4.71 -16.57
C PRO A 162 -1.21 3.98 -17.92
N LYS A 163 -2.35 3.80 -18.60
CA LYS A 163 -2.52 3.07 -19.87
C LYS A 163 -2.40 1.55 -19.81
N GLN A 164 -2.16 0.95 -18.64
CA GLN A 164 -2.29 -0.49 -18.44
C GLN A 164 -3.75 -0.88 -18.15
N THR A 165 -4.10 -2.11 -18.46
CA THR A 165 -5.45 -2.67 -18.27
C THR A 165 -5.48 -3.81 -17.27
N TYR A 166 -4.33 -4.24 -16.77
CA TYR A 166 -4.17 -5.30 -15.77
C TYR A 166 -3.15 -4.90 -14.71
N GLY A 167 -3.33 -5.47 -13.52
CA GLY A 167 -2.42 -5.29 -12.39
C GLY A 167 -1.16 -6.14 -12.54
N GLU A 168 -0.07 -5.63 -12.01
CA GLU A 168 1.19 -6.35 -11.86
C GLU A 168 1.79 -6.06 -10.48
N THR A 169 2.59 -6.98 -9.96
CA THR A 169 3.32 -6.75 -8.71
C THR A 169 4.24 -5.54 -8.85
N VAL A 170 4.22 -4.64 -7.88
CA VAL A 170 5.14 -3.49 -7.84
C VAL A 170 6.58 -4.02 -7.82
N SER A 171 7.37 -3.66 -8.82
CA SER A 171 8.75 -4.14 -8.93
C SER A 171 9.64 -3.58 -7.81
N ALA A 172 10.51 -4.44 -7.23
CA ALA A 172 11.54 -4.01 -6.30
C ALA A 172 12.45 -2.91 -6.88
N SER A 173 12.62 -2.87 -8.22
CA SER A 173 13.41 -1.83 -8.91
C SER A 173 12.79 -0.42 -8.83
N CYS A 174 11.54 -0.32 -8.41
CA CYS A 174 10.83 0.96 -8.19
C CYS A 174 10.91 1.45 -6.73
N LEU A 175 11.50 0.67 -5.82
CA LEU A 175 11.53 0.94 -4.38
C LEU A 175 12.95 1.31 -3.92
N PHE A 176 13.08 2.42 -3.20
CA PHE A 176 14.37 2.96 -2.78
C PHE A 176 14.33 3.42 -1.33
N VAL A 177 15.47 3.30 -0.63
CA VAL A 177 15.71 3.86 0.70
C VAL A 177 16.87 4.86 0.66
N GLU A 178 16.90 5.76 1.67
CA GLU A 178 18.00 6.73 1.86
C GLU A 178 19.31 6.06 2.26
#